data_9235b267837dc9ec46d3404b5197151a
#
_entry.id   9235b267837dc9ec46d3404b5197151a
#
_cell.length_a   1.000
_cell.length_b   1.000
_cell.length_c   1.000
_cell.angle_alpha   90.00
_cell.angle_beta   90.00
_cell.angle_gamma   90.00
#
_symmetry.space_group_name_H-M   'P 1'
#
loop_
_entity.id
_entity.type
_entity.pdbx_description
1 polymer ?
#
loop_
_entity_poly.entity_id
_entity_poly.type
_entity_poly.pdbx_seq_one_letter_code
_entity_poly.pdbx_strand_id
1 'polypeptide(L)'
;MTVINDSAVATELTELYLKYEKALCTNDVETLDNLFWDAPEVVRFGVRENLYGSDDVRAFRKGRSPVNVDREMFNLKVVTFDADTAAVTLEFRRAIDGVVRLGRQSQMWRKFPQGWKIVSAHVSFLPV
;
A
#
# COMPACT_ATOMS: atom_id res chain seq x y z
N MET A 1 -14.93 8.69 22.37
CA MET A 1 -13.90 9.60 21.84
C MET A 1 -12.91 8.80 20.99
N THR A 2 -12.59 9.28 19.82
CA THR A 2 -11.61 8.63 18.95
C THR A 2 -10.21 8.81 19.50
N VAL A 3 -9.47 7.70 19.59
CA VAL A 3 -8.06 7.71 20.00
C VAL A 3 -7.21 7.80 18.73
N ILE A 4 -6.41 8.85 18.63
CA ILE A 4 -5.51 9.07 17.49
C ILE A 4 -4.11 8.62 17.88
N ASN A 5 -3.51 7.76 17.05
CA ASN A 5 -2.11 7.34 17.16
C ASN A 5 -1.78 6.67 18.51
N ASP A 6 -2.61 5.72 18.95
CA ASP A 6 -2.21 4.84 20.03
C ASP A 6 -0.86 4.21 19.68
N SER A 7 0.12 4.30 20.57
CA SER A 7 1.50 3.94 20.23
C SER A 7 1.66 2.48 19.83
N ALA A 8 0.95 1.57 20.46
CA ALA A 8 1.02 0.14 20.11
C ALA A 8 0.43 -0.12 18.72
N VAL A 9 -0.70 0.51 18.42
CA VAL A 9 -1.36 0.37 17.11
C VAL A 9 -0.50 1.00 16.02
N ALA A 10 0.03 2.20 16.26
CA ALA A 10 0.90 2.87 15.29
C ALA A 10 2.15 2.06 14.99
N THR A 11 2.76 1.42 15.99
CA THR A 11 3.92 0.55 15.79
C THR A 11 3.55 -0.66 14.95
N GLU A 12 2.42 -1.30 15.25
CA GLU A 12 1.94 -2.46 14.49
C GLU A 12 1.73 -2.09 13.01
N LEU A 13 1.05 -0.98 12.74
CA LEU A 13 0.79 -0.53 11.37
C LEU A 13 2.07 -0.14 10.63
N THR A 14 3.03 0.47 11.32
CA THR A 14 4.32 0.81 10.72
C THR A 14 5.05 -0.46 10.27
N GLU A 15 5.09 -1.48 11.12
CA GLU A 15 5.71 -2.76 10.78
C GLU A 15 5.00 -3.46 9.62
N LEU A 16 3.66 -3.44 9.61
CA LEU A 16 2.87 -4.00 8.51
C LEU A 16 3.12 -3.26 7.21
N TYR A 17 3.20 -1.93 7.26
CA TYR A 17 3.50 -1.17 6.05
C TYR A 17 4.89 -1.49 5.52
N LEU A 18 5.90 -1.58 6.39
CA LEU A 18 7.26 -1.93 5.96
C LEU A 18 7.30 -3.33 5.34
N LYS A 19 6.50 -4.25 5.84
CA LYS A 19 6.34 -5.56 5.21
C LYS A 19 5.74 -5.45 3.81
N TYR A 20 4.74 -4.57 3.64
CA TYR A 20 4.16 -4.29 2.33
C TYR A 20 5.21 -3.70 1.38
N GLU A 21 5.96 -2.70 1.83
CA GLU A 21 6.99 -2.06 1.01
C GLU A 21 8.03 -3.08 0.52
N LYS A 22 8.51 -3.95 1.41
CA LYS A 22 9.45 -5.01 1.04
C LYS A 22 8.83 -5.97 0.03
N ALA A 23 7.60 -6.39 0.24
CA ALA A 23 6.90 -7.29 -0.68
C ALA A 23 6.73 -6.66 -2.05
N LEU A 24 6.40 -5.37 -2.10
CA LEU A 24 6.27 -4.63 -3.35
C LEU A 24 7.61 -4.58 -4.10
N CYS A 25 8.68 -4.24 -3.41
CA CYS A 25 10.00 -4.06 -4.02
C CYS A 25 10.64 -5.38 -4.45
N THR A 26 10.27 -6.50 -3.83
CA THR A 26 10.79 -7.84 -4.17
C THR A 26 9.80 -8.68 -4.99
N ASN A 27 8.68 -8.09 -5.42
CA ASN A 27 7.62 -8.75 -6.16
C ASN A 27 7.09 -10.02 -5.44
N ASP A 28 6.91 -9.93 -4.15
CA ASP A 28 6.34 -11.00 -3.33
C ASP A 28 4.81 -10.94 -3.42
N VAL A 29 4.27 -11.54 -4.47
CA VAL A 29 2.84 -11.46 -4.82
C VAL A 29 1.97 -12.08 -3.73
N GLU A 30 2.40 -13.19 -3.14
CA GLU A 30 1.64 -13.86 -2.08
C GLU A 30 1.43 -12.94 -0.86
N THR A 31 2.50 -12.29 -0.39
CA THR A 31 2.40 -11.35 0.71
C THR A 31 1.53 -10.14 0.35
N LEU A 32 1.71 -9.59 -0.85
CA LEU A 32 0.90 -8.46 -1.31
C LEU A 32 -0.59 -8.83 -1.33
N ASP A 33 -0.94 -9.98 -1.88
CA ASP A 33 -2.34 -10.43 -1.94
C ASP A 33 -2.91 -10.66 -0.53
N ASN A 34 -2.12 -11.20 0.38
CA ASN A 34 -2.56 -11.45 1.76
C ASN A 34 -2.79 -10.15 2.55
N LEU A 35 -2.12 -9.06 2.20
CA LEU A 35 -2.29 -7.78 2.88
C LEU A 35 -3.49 -6.98 2.36
N PHE A 36 -4.03 -7.32 1.20
CA PHE A 36 -5.23 -6.68 0.69
C PHE A 36 -6.49 -7.41 1.17
N TRP A 37 -7.51 -6.64 1.46
CA TRP A 37 -8.83 -7.18 1.81
C TRP A 37 -9.38 -7.98 0.62
N ASP A 38 -9.85 -9.18 0.86
CA ASP A 38 -10.43 -10.03 -0.19
C ASP A 38 -11.92 -9.76 -0.29
N ALA A 39 -12.27 -8.73 -1.05
CA ALA A 39 -13.66 -8.29 -1.18
C ALA A 39 -13.86 -7.51 -2.48
N PRO A 40 -15.10 -7.49 -3.02
CA PRO A 40 -15.39 -6.71 -4.23
C PRO A 40 -15.32 -5.20 -4.02
N GLU A 41 -15.34 -4.71 -2.78
CA GLU A 41 -15.31 -3.28 -2.46
C GLU A 41 -13.91 -2.68 -2.45
N VAL A 42 -12.85 -3.48 -2.56
CA VAL A 42 -11.48 -2.98 -2.63
C VAL A 42 -11.31 -2.13 -3.89
N VAL A 43 -10.63 -0.99 -3.74
CA VAL A 43 -10.28 -0.13 -4.87
C VAL A 43 -8.79 0.13 -4.82
N ARG A 44 -8.10 -0.06 -5.94
CA ARG A 44 -6.70 0.30 -6.08
C ARG A 44 -6.50 1.08 -7.38
N PHE A 45 -6.09 2.33 -7.25
CA PHE A 45 -5.68 3.14 -8.38
C PHE A 45 -4.15 3.13 -8.47
N GLY A 46 -3.64 2.65 -9.59
CA GLY A 46 -2.23 2.69 -9.91
C GLY A 46 -1.92 3.84 -10.85
N VAL A 47 -0.70 3.90 -11.33
CA VAL A 47 -0.25 4.97 -12.23
C VAL A 47 -1.00 4.92 -13.56
N ARG A 48 -1.36 3.75 -14.03
CA ARG A 48 -1.99 3.55 -15.34
C ARG A 48 -3.25 2.69 -15.31
N GLU A 49 -3.66 2.23 -14.14
CA GLU A 49 -4.78 1.30 -14.02
C GLU A 49 -5.72 1.68 -12.90
N ASN A 50 -7.00 1.40 -13.12
CA ASN A 50 -8.04 1.48 -12.09
C ASN A 50 -8.52 0.06 -11.83
N LEU A 51 -8.35 -0.43 -10.61
CA LEU A 51 -8.71 -1.79 -10.25
C LEU A 51 -9.84 -1.77 -9.22
N TYR A 52 -10.89 -2.50 -9.52
CA TYR A 52 -12.08 -2.58 -8.66
C TYR A 52 -12.29 -4.02 -8.24
N GLY A 53 -12.24 -4.25 -6.92
CA GLY A 53 -12.37 -5.58 -6.34
C GLY A 53 -11.05 -6.33 -6.25
N SER A 54 -10.97 -7.25 -5.30
CA SER A 54 -9.75 -8.03 -5.06
C SER A 54 -9.38 -8.94 -6.23
N ASP A 55 -10.35 -9.40 -7.01
CA ASP A 55 -10.06 -10.21 -8.20
C ASP A 55 -9.27 -9.43 -9.25
N ASP A 56 -9.65 -8.17 -9.49
CA ASP A 56 -8.92 -7.28 -10.40
C ASP A 56 -7.50 -7.04 -9.90
N VAL A 57 -7.33 -6.80 -8.61
CA VAL A 57 -6.00 -6.54 -8.01
C VAL A 57 -5.11 -7.77 -8.19
N ARG A 58 -5.62 -8.96 -7.90
CA ARG A 58 -4.86 -10.20 -8.07
C ARG A 58 -4.50 -10.47 -9.53
N ALA A 59 -5.43 -10.27 -10.43
CA ALA A 59 -5.20 -10.47 -11.86
C ALA A 59 -4.12 -9.52 -12.39
N PHE A 60 -4.14 -8.27 -11.98
CA PHE A 60 -3.13 -7.29 -12.35
C PHE A 60 -1.72 -7.72 -11.89
N ARG A 61 -1.59 -8.19 -10.65
CA ARG A 61 -0.29 -8.62 -10.12
C ARG A 61 0.25 -9.84 -10.84
N LYS A 62 -0.61 -10.79 -11.19
CA LYS A 62 -0.22 -12.00 -11.94
C LYS A 62 0.22 -11.68 -13.36
N GLY A 63 -0.43 -10.70 -13.99
CA GLY A 63 -0.11 -10.30 -15.36
C GLY A 63 1.11 -9.40 -15.49
N ARG A 64 1.66 -8.91 -14.36
CA ARG A 64 2.80 -8.01 -14.35
C ARG A 64 4.10 -8.80 -14.46
N SER A 65 5.07 -8.26 -15.20
CA SER A 65 6.41 -8.86 -15.28
C SER A 65 7.02 -9.02 -13.89
N PRO A 66 7.66 -10.15 -13.59
CA PRO A 66 8.26 -10.41 -12.28
C PRO A 66 9.58 -9.64 -12.12
N VAL A 67 9.50 -8.32 -12.04
CA VAL A 67 10.66 -7.45 -11.82
C VAL A 67 10.57 -6.80 -10.46
N ASN A 68 11.72 -6.66 -9.82
CA ASN A 68 11.81 -5.92 -8.57
C ASN A 68 11.58 -4.43 -8.84
N VAL A 69 10.89 -3.77 -7.94
CA VAL A 69 10.70 -2.33 -7.98
C VAL A 69 11.81 -1.70 -7.14
N ASP A 70 12.66 -0.90 -7.77
CA ASP A 70 13.72 -0.18 -7.07
C ASP A 70 13.23 1.24 -6.80
N ARG A 71 12.84 1.48 -5.55
CA ARG A 71 12.37 2.79 -5.12
C ARG A 71 12.82 3.08 -3.70
N GLU A 72 13.04 4.35 -3.42
CA GLU A 72 13.38 4.85 -2.09
C GLU A 72 12.18 5.58 -1.52
N MET A 73 11.63 5.11 -0.40
CA MET A 73 10.52 5.81 0.25
C MET A 73 11.03 6.81 1.27
N PHE A 74 10.25 7.87 1.47
CA PHE A 74 10.51 8.89 2.48
C PHE A 74 9.19 9.53 2.91
N ASN A 75 9.26 10.28 4.01
CA ASN A 75 8.08 10.93 4.60
C ASN A 75 6.93 9.95 4.87
N LEU A 76 7.26 8.76 5.37
CA LEU A 76 6.25 7.79 5.79
C LEU A 76 5.46 8.36 6.96
N LYS A 77 4.13 8.38 6.81
CA LYS A 77 3.23 8.84 7.86
C LYS A 77 2.14 7.81 8.09
N VAL A 78 2.07 7.31 9.32
CA VAL A 78 1.02 6.39 9.76
C VAL A 78 0.15 7.14 10.74
N VAL A 79 -1.15 7.20 10.46
CA VAL A 79 -2.13 7.80 11.37
C VAL A 79 -3.17 6.74 11.68
N THR A 80 -3.31 6.40 12.96
CA THR A 80 -4.27 5.38 13.39
C THR A 80 -5.46 6.03 14.10
N PHE A 81 -6.61 5.41 13.93
CA PHE A 81 -7.89 5.83 14.53
C PHE A 81 -8.43 4.65 15.32
N ASP A 82 -8.54 4.81 16.62
CA ASP A 82 -8.87 3.73 17.54
C ASP A 82 -7.93 2.53 17.32
N ALA A 83 -8.42 1.32 17.48
CA ALA A 83 -7.60 0.11 17.35
C ALA A 83 -7.79 -0.59 16.00
N ASP A 84 -8.54 -0.03 15.06
CA ASP A 84 -9.05 -0.77 13.92
C ASP A 84 -8.98 -0.09 12.56
N THR A 85 -8.52 1.17 12.50
CA THR A 85 -8.47 1.91 11.22
C THR A 85 -7.19 2.73 11.14
N ALA A 86 -6.59 2.80 9.96
CA ALA A 86 -5.38 3.58 9.76
C ALA A 86 -5.29 4.13 8.35
N ALA A 87 -4.68 5.32 8.24
CA ALA A 87 -4.26 5.90 6.98
C ALA A 87 -2.73 5.87 6.92
N VAL A 88 -2.19 5.41 5.81
CA VAL A 88 -0.74 5.37 5.57
C VAL A 88 -0.44 6.17 4.31
N THR A 89 0.44 7.15 4.43
CA THR A 89 0.88 7.93 3.29
C THR A 89 2.40 7.99 3.25
N LEU A 90 2.94 8.09 2.04
CA LEU A 90 4.38 8.23 1.84
C LEU A 90 4.66 8.86 0.49
N GLU A 91 5.89 9.30 0.34
CA GLU A 91 6.47 9.71 -0.93
C GLU A 91 7.59 8.74 -1.29
N PHE A 92 7.92 8.66 -2.57
CA PHE A 92 9.04 7.83 -3.01
C PHE A 92 9.73 8.42 -4.23
N ARG A 93 10.99 8.04 -4.41
CA ARG A 93 11.78 8.31 -5.62
C ARG A 93 11.99 7.02 -6.37
N ARG A 94 11.84 7.08 -7.66
CA ARG A 94 12.09 5.93 -8.54
C ARG A 94 12.68 6.42 -9.85
N ALA A 95 13.77 5.80 -10.29
CA ALA A 95 14.31 6.04 -11.62
C ALA A 95 13.56 5.18 -12.63
N ILE A 96 13.01 5.82 -13.66
CA ILE A 96 12.33 5.15 -14.77
C ILE A 96 12.93 5.69 -16.05
N ASP A 97 13.52 4.80 -16.86
CA ASP A 97 14.20 5.16 -18.13
C ASP A 97 15.25 6.28 -17.92
N GLY A 98 16.00 6.20 -16.82
CA GLY A 98 17.03 7.17 -16.49
C GLY A 98 16.54 8.48 -15.89
N VAL A 99 15.23 8.65 -15.71
CA VAL A 99 14.64 9.86 -15.14
C VAL A 99 14.13 9.57 -13.73
N VAL A 100 14.57 10.36 -12.75
CA VAL A 100 14.08 10.26 -11.38
C VAL A 100 12.69 10.87 -11.31
N ARG A 101 11.71 10.05 -10.88
CA ARG A 101 10.32 10.46 -10.69
C ARG A 101 9.99 10.48 -9.20
N LEU A 102 9.23 11.48 -8.80
CA LEU A 102 8.69 11.56 -7.43
C LEU A 102 7.28 11.04 -7.42
N GLY A 103 7.01 10.08 -6.55
CA GLY A 103 5.71 9.45 -6.42
C GLY A 103 5.09 9.67 -5.06
N ARG A 104 3.79 9.38 -4.98
CA ARG A 104 3.01 9.44 -3.75
C ARG A 104 2.15 8.21 -3.65
N GLN A 105 1.97 7.73 -2.43
CA GLN A 105 1.13 6.57 -2.18
C GLN A 105 0.28 6.81 -0.94
N SER A 106 -1.00 6.45 -1.03
CA SER A 106 -1.94 6.50 0.09
C SER A 106 -2.64 5.17 0.21
N GLN A 107 -2.82 4.71 1.43
CA GLN A 107 -3.56 3.48 1.71
C GLN A 107 -4.46 3.68 2.92
N MET A 108 -5.64 3.07 2.87
CA MET A 108 -6.49 2.91 4.04
C MET A 108 -6.44 1.47 4.49
N TRP A 109 -6.24 1.26 5.78
CA TRP A 109 -6.16 -0.05 6.42
C TRP A 109 -7.30 -0.21 7.41
N ARG A 110 -7.83 -1.41 7.50
CA ARG A 110 -8.87 -1.75 8.46
C ARG A 110 -8.53 -3.08 9.13
N LYS A 111 -8.79 -3.18 10.43
CA LYS A 111 -8.60 -4.43 11.15
C LYS A 111 -9.86 -5.26 11.08
N PHE A 112 -9.74 -6.45 10.51
CA PHE A 112 -10.78 -7.46 10.43
C PHE A 112 -10.47 -8.61 11.40
N PRO A 113 -11.37 -9.57 11.61
CA PRO A 113 -11.06 -10.74 12.43
C PRO A 113 -9.82 -11.50 11.96
N GLN A 114 -9.52 -11.48 10.65
CA GLN A 114 -8.34 -12.10 10.06
C GLN A 114 -7.07 -11.27 10.20
N GLY A 115 -7.16 -10.06 10.71
CA GLY A 115 -6.05 -9.12 10.85
C GLY A 115 -6.24 -7.84 10.04
N TRP A 116 -5.19 -7.05 9.98
CA TRP A 116 -5.19 -5.80 9.25
C TRP A 116 -5.13 -6.04 7.74
N LYS A 117 -5.97 -5.32 6.98
CA LYS A 117 -6.00 -5.41 5.52
C LYS A 117 -6.09 -4.02 4.90
N ILE A 118 -5.50 -3.87 3.72
CA ILE A 118 -5.63 -2.67 2.91
C ILE A 118 -6.99 -2.72 2.21
N VAL A 119 -7.80 -1.69 2.40
CA VAL A 119 -9.15 -1.62 1.82
C VAL A 119 -9.22 -0.67 0.64
N SER A 120 -8.31 0.28 0.54
CA SER A 120 -8.15 1.11 -0.65
C SER A 120 -6.70 1.59 -0.76
N ALA A 121 -6.25 1.82 -1.98
CA ALA A 121 -4.89 2.27 -2.25
C ALA A 121 -4.85 3.14 -3.50
N HIS A 122 -3.90 4.07 -3.52
CA HIS A 122 -3.68 4.96 -4.65
C HIS A 122 -2.19 5.27 -4.73
N VAL A 123 -1.60 5.08 -5.90
CA VAL A 123 -0.23 5.48 -6.19
C VAL A 123 -0.22 6.36 -7.44
N SER A 124 0.55 7.43 -7.41
CA SER A 124 0.66 8.38 -8.51
C SER A 124 2.05 8.99 -8.54
N PHE A 125 2.41 9.57 -9.69
CA PHE A 125 3.62 10.36 -9.82
C PHE A 125 3.28 11.85 -9.91
N LEU A 126 4.17 12.68 -9.37
CA LEU A 126 4.14 14.10 -9.66
C LEU A 126 4.56 14.33 -11.12
N PRO A 127 4.09 15.40 -11.75
CA PRO A 127 4.57 15.77 -13.09
C PRO A 127 6.08 15.98 -13.09
N VAL A 128 6.70 15.63 -14.19
CA VAL A 128 8.16 15.82 -14.36
C VAL A 128 8.46 17.28 -14.71
#